data_5de66361b44fd03551276af8ae489763
#
_entry.id   5de66361b44fd03551276af8ae489763
#
_cell.length_a   1.000
_cell.length_b   1.000
_cell.length_c   1.000
_cell.angle_alpha   90.00
_cell.angle_beta   90.00
_cell.angle_gamma   90.00
#
_symmetry.space_group_name_H-M   'P 1'
#
loop_
_entity.id
_entity.type
_entity.pdbx_description
1 polymer ?
#
loop_
_entity_poly.entity_id
_entity_poly.type
_entity_poly.pdbx_seq_one_letter_code
_entity_poly.pdbx_strand_id
1 'polypeptide(L)'
;MYKRQYTDSSLVDFNRSGVPLIEIVSEPDMRSAEEVIAYLEKLRLIIQYLGASDCKLNEGSMRADVNLSVREVGAEEFGTRTETKNLNSFKAIAHAIENERERQIDLIEAGEKVVQETRRWDDTKEYSYPMRSKEDAQDYRYFPDPDLVPVQISDEWMEEIRSRQPEFRDEKKIRYKEEYDIPDYDIDIITNTKKMADLFEETIALGANPKKVSNWLMGETMRLMKEHSIDADELSFSAEHLAKLIQMVDAKAINSNVAKEVFEKIFTDDIEPESYVKEHGLATVNDEGALRKVVEEVIANNPKAIEDFRGGKEKALGALVGQTMKAMKGKADPASVNQMLRELLK
;
A
#
# COMPACT_ATOMS: atom_id res chain seq x y z
N MET A 1 15.75 27.80 7.46
CA MET A 1 16.10 29.07 8.13
C MET A 1 14.83 29.86 8.33
N TYR A 2 14.34 29.98 9.58
CA TYR A 2 13.16 30.79 9.92
C TYR A 2 13.63 32.18 10.33
N LYS A 3 13.24 33.22 9.58
CA LYS A 3 13.42 34.62 10.01
C LYS A 3 12.19 35.04 10.80
N ARG A 4 12.32 35.26 12.12
CA ARG A 4 11.33 36.00 12.89
C ARG A 4 11.65 37.49 12.77
N GLN A 5 10.72 38.27 12.26
CA GLN A 5 10.89 39.72 11.97
C GLN A 5 11.06 40.62 13.22
N TYR A 6 11.06 40.05 14.43
CA TYR A 6 11.06 40.81 15.68
C TYR A 6 12.29 40.61 16.56
N THR A 7 13.33 39.94 16.04
CA THR A 7 14.61 39.76 16.75
C THR A 7 15.77 39.90 15.78
N ASP A 8 16.85 40.55 16.23
CA ASP A 8 18.11 40.69 15.46
C ASP A 8 18.91 39.38 15.34
N SER A 9 18.30 38.27 15.77
CA SER A 9 18.89 36.92 15.73
C SER A 9 18.13 35.98 14.82
N SER A 10 18.82 35.05 14.17
CA SER A 10 18.26 33.93 13.41
C SER A 10 18.41 32.66 14.22
N LEU A 11 17.32 31.89 14.35
CA LEU A 11 17.38 30.54 14.88
C LEU A 11 17.75 29.59 13.72
N VAL A 12 18.78 28.79 13.93
CA VAL A 12 19.24 27.79 12.97
C VAL A 12 18.91 26.42 13.52
N ASP A 13 18.17 25.63 12.72
CA ASP A 13 17.86 24.25 13.03
C ASP A 13 18.71 23.34 12.14
N PHE A 14 19.49 22.47 12.77
CA PHE A 14 20.38 21.51 12.13
C PHE A 14 19.79 20.11 11.99
N ASN A 15 18.55 19.86 12.38
CA ASN A 15 17.94 18.53 12.40
C ASN A 15 17.94 17.83 11.02
N ARG A 16 18.01 18.61 9.93
CA ARG A 16 18.10 18.07 8.56
C ARG A 16 19.46 18.30 7.91
N SER A 17 20.46 18.72 8.67
CA SER A 17 21.83 18.88 8.16
C SER A 17 22.46 17.50 7.93
N GLY A 18 23.10 17.32 6.78
CA GLY A 18 23.74 16.06 6.42
C GLY A 18 22.81 14.96 5.92
N VAL A 19 21.50 15.23 5.80
CA VAL A 19 20.59 14.30 5.13
C VAL A 19 20.92 14.25 3.64
N PRO A 20 21.23 13.06 3.08
CA PRO A 20 21.56 12.93 1.67
C PRO A 20 20.34 13.29 0.79
N LEU A 21 20.60 13.97 -0.31
CA LEU A 21 19.61 14.35 -1.31
C LEU A 21 20.07 13.85 -2.68
N ILE A 22 19.18 13.16 -3.38
CA ILE A 22 19.37 12.80 -4.80
C ILE A 22 18.44 13.68 -5.62
N GLU A 23 18.98 14.31 -6.67
CA GLU A 23 18.21 15.00 -7.70
C GLU A 23 18.22 14.13 -8.96
N ILE A 24 17.02 13.76 -9.43
CA ILE A 24 16.83 12.96 -10.63
C ILE A 24 16.15 13.82 -11.68
N VAL A 25 16.87 14.11 -12.75
CA VAL A 25 16.39 14.93 -13.87
C VAL A 25 16.04 14.01 -15.04
N SER A 26 14.77 14.06 -15.49
CA SER A 26 14.35 13.32 -16.68
C SER A 26 14.79 14.02 -17.97
N GLU A 27 14.92 13.25 -19.05
CA GLU A 27 14.97 13.82 -20.39
C GLU A 27 13.61 14.46 -20.75
N PRO A 28 13.57 15.44 -21.67
CA PRO A 28 12.36 16.17 -22.05
C PRO A 28 11.52 15.37 -23.07
N ASP A 29 11.20 14.12 -22.77
CA ASP A 29 10.54 13.16 -23.65
C ASP A 29 9.09 12.82 -23.26
N MET A 30 8.63 13.24 -22.08
CA MET A 30 7.23 13.10 -21.66
C MET A 30 6.34 14.14 -22.36
N ARG A 31 5.12 13.71 -22.73
CA ARG A 31 4.19 14.51 -23.55
C ARG A 31 2.82 14.73 -22.92
N SER A 32 2.52 14.11 -21.79
CA SER A 32 1.24 14.28 -21.09
C SER A 32 1.40 14.22 -19.58
N ALA A 33 0.38 14.68 -18.86
CA ALA A 33 0.32 14.57 -17.41
C ALA A 33 0.32 13.09 -16.95
N GLU A 34 -0.37 12.22 -17.69
CA GLU A 34 -0.45 10.79 -17.40
C GLU A 34 0.93 10.11 -17.49
N GLU A 35 1.73 10.45 -18.50
CA GLU A 35 3.12 9.94 -18.61
C GLU A 35 3.97 10.39 -17.45
N VAL A 36 3.85 11.65 -17.02
CA VAL A 36 4.57 12.19 -15.86
C VAL A 36 4.17 11.45 -14.59
N ILE A 37 2.87 11.23 -14.37
CA ILE A 37 2.39 10.50 -13.19
C ILE A 37 2.89 9.05 -13.21
N ALA A 38 2.79 8.35 -14.35
CA ALA A 38 3.28 6.98 -14.49
C ALA A 38 4.79 6.88 -14.21
N TYR A 39 5.57 7.84 -14.72
CA TYR A 39 7.01 7.94 -14.44
C TYR A 39 7.28 8.11 -12.93
N LEU A 40 6.59 9.06 -12.29
CA LEU A 40 6.80 9.34 -10.86
C LEU A 40 6.36 8.18 -9.97
N GLU A 41 5.27 7.50 -10.30
CA GLU A 41 4.81 6.31 -9.59
C GLU A 41 5.83 5.18 -9.69
N LYS A 42 6.36 4.93 -10.89
CA LYS A 42 7.41 3.93 -11.10
C LYS A 42 8.68 4.28 -10.33
N LEU A 43 9.13 5.52 -10.40
CA LEU A 43 10.31 6.01 -9.68
C LEU A 43 10.14 5.87 -8.18
N ARG A 44 8.98 6.27 -7.64
CA ARG A 44 8.63 6.11 -6.23
C ARG A 44 8.78 4.66 -5.79
N LEU A 45 8.19 3.73 -6.54
CA LEU A 45 8.24 2.30 -6.22
C LEU A 45 9.68 1.77 -6.22
N ILE A 46 10.49 2.14 -7.21
CA ILE A 46 11.90 1.73 -7.25
C ILE A 46 12.64 2.21 -5.99
N ILE A 47 12.47 3.47 -5.62
CA ILE A 47 13.14 4.06 -4.44
C ILE A 47 12.65 3.42 -3.14
N GLN A 48 11.36 3.14 -3.03
CA GLN A 48 10.78 2.44 -1.87
C GLN A 48 11.29 0.99 -1.78
N TYR A 49 11.35 0.26 -2.89
CA TYR A 49 11.88 -1.11 -2.91
C TYR A 49 13.38 -1.16 -2.55
N LEU A 50 14.14 -0.14 -2.94
CA LEU A 50 15.54 0.02 -2.51
C LEU A 50 15.67 0.33 -1.01
N GLY A 51 14.59 0.73 -0.34
CA GLY A 51 14.63 1.18 1.06
C GLY A 51 15.36 2.53 1.24
N ALA A 52 15.52 3.30 0.16
CA ALA A 52 16.26 4.57 0.19
C ALA A 52 15.40 5.74 0.72
N SER A 53 14.09 5.71 0.48
CA SER A 53 13.13 6.71 0.97
C SER A 53 11.70 6.13 1.00
N ASP A 54 10.86 6.68 1.86
CA ASP A 54 9.40 6.45 1.87
C ASP A 54 8.66 7.20 0.75
N CYS A 55 9.33 8.18 0.11
CA CYS A 55 8.83 8.95 -1.02
C CYS A 55 7.47 9.64 -0.78
N LYS A 56 7.24 10.15 0.42
CA LYS A 56 6.01 10.88 0.77
C LYS A 56 6.11 12.34 0.33
N LEU A 57 5.33 12.74 -0.67
CA LEU A 57 5.28 14.11 -1.19
C LEU A 57 4.78 15.11 -0.14
N ASN A 58 3.76 14.74 0.63
CA ASN A 58 3.17 15.58 1.69
C ASN A 58 4.11 15.83 2.87
N GLU A 59 5.06 14.92 3.13
CA GLU A 59 6.06 15.04 4.19
C GLU A 59 7.40 15.60 3.68
N GLY A 60 7.54 15.75 2.36
CA GLY A 60 8.70 16.35 1.71
C GLY A 60 9.91 15.42 1.61
N SER A 61 9.75 14.10 1.82
CA SER A 61 10.79 13.10 1.54
C SER A 61 10.92 12.80 0.04
N MET A 62 9.93 13.15 -0.77
CA MET A 62 10.01 13.27 -2.21
C MET A 62 9.51 14.65 -2.61
N ARG A 63 10.10 15.25 -3.65
CA ARG A 63 9.66 16.51 -4.25
C ARG A 63 9.69 16.37 -5.75
N ALA A 64 8.79 17.08 -6.42
CA ALA A 64 8.78 17.15 -7.86
C ALA A 64 8.63 18.60 -8.29
N ASP A 65 9.52 19.05 -9.19
CA ASP A 65 9.42 20.32 -9.89
C ASP A 65 9.16 20.00 -11.37
N VAL A 66 8.14 20.64 -11.95
CA VAL A 66 7.75 20.40 -13.34
C VAL A 66 8.31 21.50 -14.23
N ASN A 67 9.11 21.10 -15.22
CA ASN A 67 9.56 21.97 -16.29
C ASN A 67 8.71 21.69 -17.54
N LEU A 68 8.00 22.69 -18.03
CA LEU A 68 7.07 22.56 -19.15
C LEU A 68 7.31 23.64 -20.21
N SER A 69 7.25 23.25 -21.47
CA SER A 69 7.16 24.16 -22.62
C SER A 69 6.18 23.62 -23.65
N VAL A 70 5.55 24.51 -24.39
CA VAL A 70 4.63 24.19 -25.49
C VAL A 70 5.29 24.57 -26.82
N ARG A 71 5.12 23.74 -27.84
CA ARG A 71 5.55 24.01 -29.21
C ARG A 71 4.48 23.55 -30.22
N GLU A 72 4.53 24.09 -31.43
CA GLU A 72 3.66 23.63 -32.52
C GLU A 72 3.96 22.16 -32.87
N VAL A 73 2.94 21.46 -33.33
CA VAL A 73 3.08 20.06 -33.79
C VAL A 73 4.02 20.02 -34.98
N GLY A 74 5.09 19.24 -34.88
CA GLY A 74 6.11 19.11 -35.92
C GLY A 74 7.28 20.09 -35.82
N ALA A 75 7.25 21.04 -34.87
CA ALA A 75 8.42 21.87 -34.58
C ALA A 75 9.56 21.03 -33.94
N GLU A 76 10.81 21.26 -34.39
CA GLU A 76 11.98 20.56 -33.82
C GLU A 76 12.42 21.22 -32.50
N GLU A 77 12.41 22.54 -32.45
CA GLU A 77 12.83 23.32 -31.30
C GLU A 77 11.78 23.34 -30.19
N PHE A 78 12.23 23.26 -28.93
CA PHE A 78 11.35 23.41 -27.78
C PHE A 78 10.90 24.87 -27.60
N GLY A 79 9.72 25.05 -27.05
CA GLY A 79 9.22 26.36 -26.63
C GLY A 79 9.95 26.87 -25.37
N THR A 80 9.56 28.06 -24.92
CA THR A 80 10.10 28.67 -23.71
C THR A 80 9.64 27.89 -22.47
N ARG A 81 10.60 27.45 -21.68
CA ARG A 81 10.37 26.63 -20.50
C ARG A 81 9.93 27.47 -19.28
N THR A 82 8.92 27.00 -18.58
CA THR A 82 8.59 27.45 -17.23
C THR A 82 8.80 26.32 -16.22
N GLU A 83 9.10 26.67 -14.99
CA GLU A 83 9.31 25.74 -13.88
C GLU A 83 8.17 25.92 -12.86
N THR A 84 7.41 24.86 -12.58
CA THR A 84 6.34 24.90 -11.56
C THR A 84 6.76 24.16 -10.31
N LYS A 85 6.70 24.86 -9.17
CA LYS A 85 7.09 24.39 -7.84
C LYS A 85 5.89 24.26 -6.89
N ASN A 86 6.15 23.69 -5.69
CA ASN A 86 5.15 23.52 -4.62
C ASN A 86 4.08 22.49 -4.97
N LEU A 87 4.47 21.39 -5.57
CA LEU A 87 3.62 20.28 -5.99
C LEU A 87 3.67 19.18 -4.92
N ASN A 88 2.61 19.07 -4.10
CA ASN A 88 2.62 18.22 -2.90
C ASN A 88 1.82 16.92 -3.06
N SER A 89 1.29 16.65 -4.26
CA SER A 89 0.58 15.40 -4.58
C SER A 89 0.63 15.13 -6.08
N PHE A 90 0.47 13.88 -6.48
CA PHE A 90 0.36 13.52 -7.90
C PHE A 90 -0.82 14.21 -8.59
N LYS A 91 -1.93 14.40 -7.87
CA LYS A 91 -3.06 15.18 -8.39
C LYS A 91 -2.67 16.63 -8.66
N ALA A 92 -1.98 17.27 -7.73
CA ALA A 92 -1.50 18.64 -7.91
C ALA A 92 -0.52 18.76 -9.09
N ILE A 93 0.35 17.76 -9.28
CA ILE A 93 1.27 17.69 -10.44
C ILE A 93 0.48 17.64 -11.75
N ALA A 94 -0.49 16.73 -11.86
CA ALA A 94 -1.31 16.60 -13.06
C ALA A 94 -2.09 17.89 -13.39
N HIS A 95 -2.75 18.48 -12.38
CA HIS A 95 -3.48 19.74 -12.55
C HIS A 95 -2.56 20.91 -12.93
N ALA A 96 -1.37 20.97 -12.33
CA ALA A 96 -0.40 22.03 -12.65
C ALA A 96 0.12 21.92 -14.09
N ILE A 97 0.35 20.70 -14.58
CA ILE A 97 0.77 20.45 -15.98
C ILE A 97 -0.31 20.92 -16.93
N GLU A 98 -1.57 20.52 -16.74
CA GLU A 98 -2.66 20.90 -17.61
C GLU A 98 -2.90 22.42 -17.57
N ASN A 99 -2.93 23.03 -16.41
CA ASN A 99 -3.09 24.48 -16.24
C ASN A 99 -1.97 25.28 -16.94
N GLU A 100 -0.72 24.87 -16.76
CA GLU A 100 0.40 25.56 -17.40
C GLU A 100 0.44 25.33 -18.90
N ARG A 101 0.06 24.16 -19.40
CA ARG A 101 -0.09 23.88 -20.82
C ARG A 101 -1.12 24.81 -21.46
N GLU A 102 -2.31 24.90 -20.89
CA GLU A 102 -3.37 25.78 -21.39
C GLU A 102 -2.94 27.24 -21.36
N ARG A 103 -2.35 27.70 -20.27
CA ARG A 103 -1.85 29.07 -20.16
C ARG A 103 -0.82 29.42 -21.25
N GLN A 104 0.12 28.52 -21.55
CA GLN A 104 1.12 28.76 -22.60
C GLN A 104 0.49 28.76 -23.99
N ILE A 105 -0.48 27.89 -24.25
CA ILE A 105 -1.22 27.87 -25.51
C ILE A 105 -1.98 29.19 -25.70
N ASP A 106 -2.73 29.64 -24.70
CA ASP A 106 -3.48 30.89 -24.74
C ASP A 106 -2.59 32.10 -25.04
N LEU A 107 -1.42 32.19 -24.41
CA LEU A 107 -0.44 33.26 -24.69
C LEU A 107 0.05 33.22 -26.15
N ILE A 108 0.42 32.06 -26.64
CA ILE A 108 0.93 31.88 -28.01
C ILE A 108 -0.16 32.22 -29.04
N GLU A 109 -1.39 31.77 -28.82
CA GLU A 109 -2.52 32.05 -29.69
C GLU A 109 -2.91 33.54 -29.69
N ALA A 110 -2.70 34.23 -28.54
CA ALA A 110 -2.87 35.67 -28.44
C ALA A 110 -1.73 36.48 -29.11
N GLY A 111 -0.70 35.79 -29.62
CA GLY A 111 0.50 36.44 -30.19
C GLY A 111 1.49 36.97 -29.13
N GLU A 112 1.31 36.57 -27.89
CA GLU A 112 2.17 36.91 -26.80
C GLU A 112 3.34 35.89 -26.63
N LYS A 113 4.40 36.27 -25.92
CA LYS A 113 5.53 35.38 -25.68
C LYS A 113 5.45 34.79 -24.29
N VAL A 114 5.71 33.48 -24.18
CA VAL A 114 5.96 32.85 -22.91
C VAL A 114 7.27 33.36 -22.32
N VAL A 115 7.25 33.79 -21.06
CA VAL A 115 8.44 34.25 -20.34
C VAL A 115 9.01 33.09 -19.54
N GLN A 116 10.33 32.92 -19.59
CA GLN A 116 11.01 31.91 -18.77
C GLN A 116 11.00 32.35 -17.29
N GLU A 117 10.20 31.67 -16.49
CA GLU A 117 9.98 32.02 -15.09
C GLU A 117 9.78 30.77 -14.21
N THR A 118 9.99 30.93 -12.90
CA THR A 118 9.57 29.96 -11.89
C THR A 118 8.20 30.36 -11.37
N ARG A 119 7.27 29.43 -11.38
CA ARG A 119 5.87 29.59 -10.93
C ARG A 119 5.62 28.74 -9.68
N ARG A 120 4.71 29.20 -8.83
CA ARG A 120 4.26 28.45 -7.66
C ARG A 120 2.83 28.00 -7.84
N TRP A 121 2.58 26.72 -7.65
CA TRP A 121 1.24 26.14 -7.63
C TRP A 121 0.50 26.46 -6.32
N ASP A 122 -0.75 26.88 -6.43
CA ASP A 122 -1.69 27.03 -5.33
C ASP A 122 -2.80 25.99 -5.50
N ASP A 123 -2.74 24.92 -4.69
CA ASP A 123 -3.64 23.77 -4.82
C ASP A 123 -5.10 24.13 -4.46
N THR A 124 -5.29 25.16 -3.63
CA THR A 124 -6.63 25.62 -3.25
C THR A 124 -7.31 26.39 -4.36
N LYS A 125 -6.54 27.15 -5.13
CA LYS A 125 -7.03 27.97 -6.23
C LYS A 125 -6.96 27.27 -7.58
N GLU A 126 -6.30 26.12 -7.63
CA GLU A 126 -5.96 25.39 -8.87
C GLU A 126 -5.32 26.29 -9.93
N TYR A 127 -4.37 27.13 -9.48
CA TYR A 127 -3.74 28.15 -10.30
C TYR A 127 -2.26 28.33 -9.92
N SER A 128 -1.43 28.67 -10.92
CA SER A 128 -0.03 29.02 -10.70
C SER A 128 0.21 30.51 -10.86
N TYR A 129 1.12 31.07 -10.05
CA TYR A 129 1.53 32.47 -10.15
C TYR A 129 3.06 32.60 -10.21
N PRO A 130 3.58 33.62 -10.91
CA PRO A 130 5.03 33.83 -11.03
C PRO A 130 5.65 34.15 -9.67
N MET A 131 6.77 33.52 -9.36
CA MET A 131 7.52 33.77 -8.13
C MET A 131 8.69 34.75 -8.37
N ARG A 132 9.42 34.55 -9.45
CA ARG A 132 10.65 35.27 -9.76
C ARG A 132 10.98 35.11 -11.24
N SER A 133 11.35 36.19 -11.90
CA SER A 133 11.98 36.08 -13.21
C SER A 133 13.45 35.69 -13.04
N LYS A 134 13.97 34.84 -13.93
CA LYS A 134 15.37 34.38 -13.89
C LYS A 134 16.36 35.42 -14.47
N GLU A 135 15.99 36.67 -14.50
CA GLU A 135 16.92 37.74 -14.91
C GLU A 135 18.17 37.87 -14.00
N ASP A 136 18.06 37.33 -12.76
CA ASP A 136 19.17 37.24 -11.79
C ASP A 136 19.68 35.79 -11.66
N ALA A 137 19.93 35.07 -12.74
CA ALA A 137 20.60 33.77 -12.66
C ALA A 137 21.98 33.97 -12.03
N GLN A 138 22.09 33.71 -10.74
CA GLN A 138 23.36 33.76 -10.03
C GLN A 138 24.29 32.72 -10.64
N ASP A 139 25.50 33.12 -11.00
CA ASP A 139 26.57 32.19 -11.29
C ASP A 139 26.82 31.31 -10.04
N TYR A 140 26.55 30.02 -10.16
CA TYR A 140 26.73 29.07 -9.06
C TYR A 140 28.21 28.89 -8.67
N ARG A 141 29.15 29.39 -9.45
CA ARG A 141 30.60 29.34 -9.19
C ARG A 141 31.03 27.93 -8.80
N TYR A 142 30.73 26.94 -9.64
CA TYR A 142 31.13 25.57 -9.40
C TYR A 142 32.64 25.44 -9.26
N PHE A 143 33.09 25.00 -8.11
CA PHE A 143 34.47 24.62 -7.83
C PHE A 143 34.48 23.46 -6.83
N PRO A 144 35.52 22.60 -6.83
CA PRO A 144 35.64 21.54 -5.85
C PRO A 144 35.69 22.10 -4.42
N ASP A 145 34.93 21.50 -3.52
CA ASP A 145 35.01 21.83 -2.10
C ASP A 145 36.36 21.36 -1.54
N PRO A 146 37.16 22.25 -0.94
CA PRO A 146 38.50 21.91 -0.45
C PRO A 146 38.48 20.91 0.72
N ASP A 147 37.36 20.81 1.43
CA ASP A 147 37.20 19.89 2.56
C ASP A 147 36.74 18.50 2.14
N LEU A 148 36.37 18.31 0.87
CA LEU A 148 35.93 17.02 0.33
C LEU A 148 37.02 16.39 -0.53
N VAL A 149 37.40 15.16 -0.19
CA VAL A 149 38.31 14.37 -1.01
C VAL A 149 37.58 13.78 -2.23
N PRO A 150 38.28 13.54 -3.35
CA PRO A 150 37.70 12.87 -4.49
C PRO A 150 37.14 11.49 -4.12
N VAL A 151 35.89 11.22 -4.44
CA VAL A 151 35.26 9.90 -4.24
C VAL A 151 35.64 9.02 -5.43
N GLN A 152 36.25 7.88 -5.14
CA GLN A 152 36.56 6.85 -6.13
C GLN A 152 35.58 5.69 -5.98
N ILE A 153 34.82 5.40 -7.03
CA ILE A 153 33.89 4.27 -7.07
C ILE A 153 34.59 3.15 -7.80
N SER A 154 34.95 2.06 -7.07
CA SER A 154 35.58 0.89 -7.67
C SER A 154 34.56 -0.09 -8.27
N ASP A 155 35.00 -0.94 -9.17
CA ASP A 155 34.18 -1.97 -9.77
C ASP A 155 33.71 -2.97 -8.70
N GLU A 156 34.55 -3.28 -7.71
CA GLU A 156 34.19 -4.15 -6.59
C GLU A 156 33.07 -3.57 -5.76
N TRP A 157 33.09 -2.24 -5.49
CA TRP A 157 32.02 -1.56 -4.75
C TRP A 157 30.70 -1.56 -5.55
N MET A 158 30.80 -1.33 -6.86
CA MET A 158 29.63 -1.42 -7.75
C MET A 158 29.04 -2.83 -7.77
N GLU A 159 29.86 -3.87 -7.80
CA GLU A 159 29.39 -5.26 -7.78
C GLU A 159 28.77 -5.64 -6.43
N GLU A 160 29.35 -5.17 -5.33
CA GLU A 160 28.76 -5.34 -4.00
C GLU A 160 27.36 -4.72 -3.92
N ILE A 161 27.17 -3.51 -4.46
CA ILE A 161 25.85 -2.86 -4.50
C ILE A 161 24.89 -3.66 -5.37
N ARG A 162 25.31 -4.10 -6.58
CA ARG A 162 24.46 -4.91 -7.46
C ARG A 162 24.03 -6.24 -6.81
N SER A 163 24.93 -6.89 -6.09
CA SER A 163 24.63 -8.17 -5.42
C SER A 163 23.60 -8.02 -4.29
N ARG A 164 23.43 -6.83 -3.74
CA ARG A 164 22.46 -6.51 -2.68
C ARG A 164 21.18 -5.85 -3.19
N GLN A 165 21.10 -5.61 -4.51
CA GLN A 165 19.91 -4.99 -5.10
C GLN A 165 18.70 -5.93 -4.94
N PRO A 166 17.60 -5.45 -4.37
CA PRO A 166 16.40 -6.27 -4.23
C PRO A 166 15.73 -6.53 -5.58
N GLU A 167 14.94 -7.57 -5.64
CA GLU A 167 14.00 -7.77 -6.75
C GLU A 167 12.95 -6.66 -6.74
N PHE A 168 12.77 -5.99 -7.86
CA PHE A 168 11.81 -4.91 -8.01
C PHE A 168 10.39 -5.41 -8.30
N ARG A 169 9.43 -4.49 -8.17
CA ARG A 169 8.00 -4.79 -8.36
C ARG A 169 7.70 -5.55 -9.65
N ASP A 170 8.24 -5.11 -10.78
CA ASP A 170 7.90 -5.71 -12.09
C ASP A 170 8.43 -7.14 -12.20
N GLU A 171 9.61 -7.41 -11.66
CA GLU A 171 10.20 -8.74 -11.59
C GLU A 171 9.38 -9.64 -10.65
N LYS A 172 8.98 -9.13 -9.46
CA LYS A 172 8.09 -9.83 -8.54
C LYS A 172 6.74 -10.16 -9.18
N LYS A 173 6.16 -9.25 -9.95
CA LYS A 173 4.88 -9.50 -10.67
C LYS A 173 5.00 -10.67 -11.64
N ILE A 174 6.09 -10.73 -12.41
CA ILE A 174 6.35 -11.84 -13.33
C ILE A 174 6.49 -13.13 -12.54
N ARG A 175 7.36 -13.15 -11.53
CA ARG A 175 7.61 -14.33 -10.70
C ARG A 175 6.35 -14.81 -9.97
N TYR A 176 5.57 -13.92 -9.38
CA TYR A 176 4.32 -14.29 -8.67
C TYR A 176 3.29 -14.93 -9.60
N LYS A 177 3.22 -14.43 -10.83
CA LYS A 177 2.34 -15.00 -11.85
C LYS A 177 2.78 -16.40 -12.29
N GLU A 178 4.07 -16.67 -12.32
CA GLU A 178 4.62 -17.97 -12.71
C GLU A 178 4.61 -18.98 -11.57
N GLU A 179 4.87 -18.55 -10.33
CA GLU A 179 5.07 -19.45 -9.19
C GLU A 179 3.80 -19.66 -8.36
N TYR A 180 2.89 -18.66 -8.32
CA TYR A 180 1.72 -18.68 -7.43
C TYR A 180 0.42 -18.63 -8.22
N ASP A 181 -0.53 -19.50 -7.87
CA ASP A 181 -1.89 -19.50 -8.45
C ASP A 181 -2.77 -18.44 -7.76
N ILE A 182 -2.43 -17.15 -7.97
CA ILE A 182 -3.18 -16.00 -7.47
C ILE A 182 -3.56 -15.06 -8.61
N PRO A 183 -4.67 -14.32 -8.51
CA PRO A 183 -5.14 -13.42 -9.57
C PRO A 183 -4.15 -12.28 -9.86
N ASP A 184 -4.03 -11.87 -11.12
CA ASP A 184 -3.21 -10.73 -11.53
C ASP A 184 -3.55 -9.45 -10.72
N TYR A 185 -4.82 -9.23 -10.40
CA TYR A 185 -5.29 -8.11 -9.57
C TYR A 185 -4.69 -8.14 -8.15
N ASP A 186 -4.64 -9.33 -7.53
CA ASP A 186 -4.04 -9.49 -6.20
C ASP A 186 -2.54 -9.25 -6.26
N ILE A 187 -1.86 -9.76 -7.32
CA ILE A 187 -0.43 -9.51 -7.56
C ILE A 187 -0.15 -8.02 -7.63
N ASP A 188 -0.96 -7.27 -8.40
CA ASP A 188 -0.80 -5.83 -8.55
C ASP A 188 -0.89 -5.07 -7.21
N ILE A 189 -1.83 -5.45 -6.35
CA ILE A 189 -2.02 -4.80 -5.06
C ILE A 189 -0.92 -5.20 -4.07
N ILE A 190 -0.62 -6.49 -3.94
CA ILE A 190 0.40 -7.00 -3.03
C ILE A 190 1.77 -6.39 -3.36
N THR A 191 2.10 -6.27 -4.64
CA THR A 191 3.39 -5.72 -5.07
C THR A 191 3.41 -4.18 -5.13
N ASN A 192 2.30 -3.50 -4.85
CA ASN A 192 2.24 -2.03 -4.91
C ASN A 192 2.99 -1.33 -3.75
N THR A 193 3.31 -2.05 -2.70
CA THR A 193 4.23 -1.60 -1.64
C THR A 193 5.21 -2.71 -1.29
N LYS A 194 6.43 -2.31 -0.93
CA LYS A 194 7.45 -3.28 -0.49
C LYS A 194 6.98 -4.05 0.75
N LYS A 195 6.37 -3.36 1.71
CA LYS A 195 5.91 -3.96 2.96
C LYS A 195 4.89 -5.09 2.75
N MET A 196 3.92 -4.90 1.85
CA MET A 196 2.93 -5.94 1.51
C MET A 196 3.58 -7.12 0.78
N ALA A 197 4.51 -6.84 -0.15
CA ALA A 197 5.24 -7.89 -0.87
C ALA A 197 6.13 -8.70 0.08
N ASP A 198 6.86 -8.05 0.97
CA ASP A 198 7.69 -8.72 1.97
C ASP A 198 6.83 -9.60 2.90
N LEU A 199 5.73 -9.05 3.43
CA LEU A 199 4.80 -9.79 4.28
C LEU A 199 4.22 -11.03 3.59
N PHE A 200 3.88 -10.91 2.30
CA PHE A 200 3.41 -12.04 1.49
C PHE A 200 4.49 -13.12 1.36
N GLU A 201 5.71 -12.74 0.96
CA GLU A 201 6.82 -13.68 0.76
C GLU A 201 7.27 -14.34 2.06
N GLU A 202 7.42 -13.57 3.13
CA GLU A 202 7.81 -14.07 4.45
C GLU A 202 6.77 -15.07 4.99
N THR A 203 5.48 -14.77 4.82
CA THR A 203 4.40 -15.67 5.27
C THR A 203 4.40 -16.99 4.48
N ILE A 204 4.69 -16.95 3.18
CA ILE A 204 4.82 -18.15 2.33
C ILE A 204 6.07 -18.94 2.72
N ALA A 205 7.19 -18.27 2.96
CA ALA A 205 8.44 -18.92 3.38
C ALA A 205 8.28 -19.69 4.70
N LEU A 206 7.33 -19.30 5.55
CA LEU A 206 6.94 -20.01 6.77
C LEU A 206 5.97 -21.18 6.52
N GLY A 207 5.71 -21.54 5.27
CA GLY A 207 4.93 -22.69 4.86
C GLY A 207 3.43 -22.44 4.68
N ALA A 208 2.98 -21.20 4.69
CA ALA A 208 1.58 -20.88 4.38
C ALA A 208 1.29 -20.97 2.88
N ASN A 209 0.06 -21.38 2.51
CA ASN A 209 -0.35 -21.48 1.12
C ASN A 209 -0.50 -20.09 0.47
N PRO A 210 0.13 -19.79 -0.69
CA PRO A 210 0.12 -18.47 -1.32
C PRO A 210 -1.27 -17.89 -1.54
N LYS A 211 -2.24 -18.70 -2.00
CA LYS A 211 -3.61 -18.27 -2.23
C LYS A 211 -4.32 -17.87 -0.95
N LYS A 212 -4.03 -18.55 0.17
CA LYS A 212 -4.61 -18.20 1.47
C LYS A 212 -3.98 -16.92 2.01
N VAL A 213 -2.67 -16.76 1.85
CA VAL A 213 -1.99 -15.51 2.23
C VAL A 213 -2.56 -14.34 1.43
N SER A 214 -2.69 -14.48 0.10
CA SER A 214 -3.33 -13.47 -0.75
C SER A 214 -4.74 -13.14 -0.24
N ASN A 215 -5.58 -14.14 0.05
CA ASN A 215 -6.94 -13.92 0.56
C ASN A 215 -6.97 -13.13 1.89
N TRP A 216 -6.03 -13.39 2.80
CA TRP A 216 -5.93 -12.65 4.06
C TRP A 216 -5.48 -11.21 3.85
N LEU A 217 -4.50 -10.99 2.99
CA LEU A 217 -4.02 -9.66 2.66
C LEU A 217 -5.09 -8.84 1.92
N MET A 218 -5.71 -9.41 0.90
CA MET A 218 -6.75 -8.76 0.09
C MET A 218 -8.08 -8.58 0.82
N GLY A 219 -8.39 -9.45 1.77
CA GLY A 219 -9.63 -9.39 2.54
C GLY A 219 -9.48 -8.62 3.84
N GLU A 220 -9.07 -9.31 4.89
CA GLU A 220 -9.10 -8.77 6.26
C GLU A 220 -8.04 -7.68 6.48
N THR A 221 -6.84 -7.83 5.91
CA THR A 221 -5.79 -6.80 6.07
C THR A 221 -6.25 -5.48 5.44
N MET A 222 -6.72 -5.48 4.19
CA MET A 222 -7.20 -4.26 3.53
C MET A 222 -8.45 -3.67 4.21
N ARG A 223 -9.34 -4.54 4.75
CA ARG A 223 -10.49 -4.08 5.54
C ARG A 223 -10.04 -3.30 6.78
N LEU A 224 -9.11 -3.87 7.55
CA LEU A 224 -8.60 -3.26 8.78
C LEU A 224 -7.77 -2.00 8.50
N MET A 225 -6.94 -2.00 7.45
CA MET A 225 -6.24 -0.79 7.01
C MET A 225 -7.19 0.37 6.75
N LYS A 226 -8.30 0.11 6.03
CA LYS A 226 -9.32 1.12 5.76
C LYS A 226 -10.02 1.57 7.05
N GLU A 227 -10.35 0.64 7.95
CA GLU A 227 -11.04 0.92 9.21
C GLU A 227 -10.19 1.77 10.15
N HIS A 228 -8.90 1.48 10.23
CA HIS A 228 -7.93 2.21 11.04
C HIS A 228 -7.31 3.42 10.34
N SER A 229 -7.62 3.63 9.05
CA SER A 229 -7.07 4.73 8.22
C SER A 229 -5.54 4.75 8.19
N ILE A 230 -4.93 3.58 8.04
CA ILE A 230 -3.47 3.40 7.91
C ILE A 230 -3.08 2.93 6.51
N ASP A 231 -1.89 3.30 6.08
CA ASP A 231 -1.29 2.85 4.83
C ASP A 231 -0.55 1.51 4.99
N ALA A 232 -0.29 0.84 3.87
CA ALA A 232 0.38 -0.47 3.88
C ALA A 232 1.80 -0.42 4.50
N ASP A 233 2.49 0.70 4.40
CA ASP A 233 3.82 0.90 4.98
C ASP A 233 3.79 0.98 6.51
N GLU A 234 2.62 1.23 7.11
CA GLU A 234 2.40 1.31 8.56
C GLU A 234 2.03 -0.03 9.19
N LEU A 235 1.87 -1.10 8.39
CA LEU A 235 1.60 -2.44 8.89
C LEU A 235 2.73 -2.91 9.81
N SER A 236 2.37 -3.30 11.03
CA SER A 236 3.32 -3.65 12.09
C SER A 236 3.29 -5.12 12.50
N PHE A 237 2.25 -5.87 12.12
CA PHE A 237 2.16 -7.28 12.49
C PHE A 237 3.15 -8.16 11.72
N SER A 238 3.54 -9.28 12.35
CA SER A 238 4.55 -10.19 11.81
C SER A 238 3.97 -11.22 10.83
N ALA A 239 4.78 -11.62 9.86
CA ALA A 239 4.47 -12.71 8.94
C ALA A 239 4.33 -14.06 9.68
N GLU A 240 5.07 -14.24 10.77
CA GLU A 240 5.02 -15.46 11.61
C GLU A 240 3.62 -15.67 12.20
N HIS A 241 3.03 -14.62 12.77
CA HIS A 241 1.71 -14.71 13.38
C HIS A 241 0.62 -14.91 12.33
N LEU A 242 0.73 -14.30 11.15
CA LEU A 242 -0.18 -14.55 10.05
C LEU A 242 -0.06 -16.00 9.53
N ALA A 243 1.16 -16.50 9.32
CA ALA A 243 1.39 -17.88 8.88
C ALA A 243 0.81 -18.88 9.87
N LYS A 244 1.03 -18.65 11.16
CA LYS A 244 0.52 -19.51 12.23
C LYS A 244 -1.00 -19.51 12.31
N LEU A 245 -1.62 -18.34 12.18
CA LEU A 245 -3.09 -18.23 12.09
C LEU A 245 -3.66 -19.04 10.91
N ILE A 246 -3.05 -18.92 9.72
CA ILE A 246 -3.46 -19.68 8.54
C ILE A 246 -3.32 -21.19 8.79
N GLN A 247 -2.22 -21.63 9.38
CA GLN A 247 -1.98 -23.04 9.74
C GLN A 247 -3.01 -23.56 10.74
N MET A 248 -3.39 -22.76 11.74
CA MET A 248 -4.45 -23.13 12.71
C MET A 248 -5.81 -23.31 12.04
N VAL A 249 -6.15 -22.47 11.06
CA VAL A 249 -7.38 -22.62 10.25
C VAL A 249 -7.32 -23.90 9.42
N ASP A 250 -6.18 -24.19 8.79
CA ASP A 250 -5.98 -25.38 7.97
C ASP A 250 -6.06 -26.67 8.78
N ALA A 251 -5.52 -26.65 9.99
CA ALA A 251 -5.60 -27.74 10.95
C ALA A 251 -7.00 -27.87 11.61
N LYS A 252 -7.93 -26.97 11.28
CA LYS A 252 -9.26 -26.87 11.92
C LYS A 252 -9.19 -26.67 13.45
N ALA A 253 -8.07 -26.16 13.94
CA ALA A 253 -7.92 -25.81 15.35
C ALA A 253 -8.83 -24.63 15.74
N ILE A 254 -9.11 -23.76 14.82
CA ILE A 254 -10.07 -22.66 14.91
C ILE A 254 -10.91 -22.58 13.62
N ASN A 255 -12.11 -22.05 13.72
CA ASN A 255 -12.95 -21.79 12.55
C ASN A 255 -12.68 -20.38 11.97
N SER A 256 -13.20 -20.09 10.77
CA SER A 256 -12.98 -18.84 10.06
C SER A 256 -13.45 -17.58 10.81
N ASN A 257 -14.51 -17.67 11.63
CA ASN A 257 -14.99 -16.52 12.39
C ASN A 257 -14.05 -16.19 13.55
N VAL A 258 -13.62 -17.22 14.27
CA VAL A 258 -12.60 -17.08 15.32
C VAL A 258 -11.28 -16.56 14.73
N ALA A 259 -10.90 -17.08 13.55
CA ALA A 259 -9.68 -16.62 12.88
C ALA A 259 -9.70 -15.12 12.56
N LYS A 260 -10.86 -14.58 12.15
CA LYS A 260 -10.99 -13.12 11.92
C LYS A 260 -10.87 -12.33 13.22
N GLU A 261 -11.48 -12.78 14.30
CA GLU A 261 -11.36 -12.17 15.63
C GLU A 261 -9.91 -12.16 16.11
N VAL A 262 -9.20 -13.28 15.96
CA VAL A 262 -7.78 -13.39 16.31
C VAL A 262 -6.92 -12.51 15.41
N PHE A 263 -7.24 -12.44 14.11
CA PHE A 263 -6.50 -11.58 13.18
C PHE A 263 -6.64 -10.09 13.50
N GLU A 264 -7.80 -9.63 13.95
CA GLU A 264 -7.96 -8.25 14.41
C GLU A 264 -6.97 -7.92 15.56
N LYS A 265 -6.73 -8.88 16.45
CA LYS A 265 -5.74 -8.74 17.51
C LYS A 265 -4.29 -8.83 17.03
N ILE A 266 -4.02 -9.70 16.06
CA ILE A 266 -2.71 -9.73 15.38
C ILE A 266 -2.46 -8.39 14.71
N PHE A 267 -3.43 -7.84 13.98
CA PHE A 267 -3.31 -6.59 13.26
C PHE A 267 -3.00 -5.39 14.18
N THR A 268 -3.64 -5.31 15.35
CA THR A 268 -3.49 -4.17 16.27
C THR A 268 -2.32 -4.32 17.25
N ASP A 269 -2.10 -5.52 17.75
CA ASP A 269 -1.23 -5.77 18.91
C ASP A 269 -0.12 -6.81 18.61
N ASP A 270 -0.08 -7.37 17.40
CA ASP A 270 0.82 -8.45 16.95
C ASP A 270 0.92 -9.62 17.95
N ILE A 271 -0.25 -10.06 18.46
CA ILE A 271 -0.32 -11.13 19.47
C ILE A 271 0.03 -12.49 18.87
N GLU A 272 0.60 -13.37 19.70
CA GLU A 272 0.84 -14.78 19.33
C GLU A 272 -0.48 -15.57 19.31
N PRO A 273 -0.92 -16.08 18.13
CA PRO A 273 -2.29 -16.58 17.93
C PRO A 273 -2.62 -17.84 18.75
N GLU A 274 -1.68 -18.78 18.93
CA GLU A 274 -1.96 -20.01 19.71
C GLU A 274 -2.20 -19.71 21.18
N SER A 275 -1.36 -18.87 21.78
CA SER A 275 -1.49 -18.45 23.17
C SER A 275 -2.80 -17.72 23.38
N TYR A 276 -3.13 -16.78 22.49
CA TYR A 276 -4.40 -16.05 22.57
C TYR A 276 -5.61 -16.97 22.49
N VAL A 277 -5.63 -17.90 21.53
CA VAL A 277 -6.71 -18.88 21.37
C VAL A 277 -6.86 -19.77 22.59
N LYS A 278 -5.73 -20.20 23.18
CA LYS A 278 -5.73 -21.02 24.39
C LYS A 278 -6.24 -20.27 25.62
N GLU A 279 -5.76 -19.06 25.85
CA GLU A 279 -6.15 -18.22 26.98
C GLU A 279 -7.64 -17.85 26.96
N HIS A 280 -8.17 -17.58 25.77
CA HIS A 280 -9.58 -17.21 25.59
C HIS A 280 -10.49 -18.40 25.31
N GLY A 281 -9.91 -19.62 25.27
CA GLY A 281 -10.66 -20.86 25.04
C GLY A 281 -11.41 -20.85 23.71
N LEU A 282 -10.81 -20.31 22.65
CA LEU A 282 -11.41 -20.14 21.32
C LEU A 282 -11.19 -21.34 20.38
N ALA A 283 -10.48 -22.36 20.83
CA ALA A 283 -10.25 -23.57 20.06
C ALA A 283 -11.56 -24.23 19.64
N THR A 284 -11.57 -24.80 18.42
CA THR A 284 -12.72 -25.55 17.90
C THR A 284 -12.97 -26.77 18.80
N VAL A 285 -14.21 -26.97 19.19
CA VAL A 285 -14.62 -28.17 19.92
C VAL A 285 -14.77 -29.30 18.91
N ASN A 286 -13.74 -30.13 18.80
CA ASN A 286 -13.73 -31.31 17.92
C ASN A 286 -14.32 -32.58 18.59
N ASP A 287 -14.92 -32.44 19.78
CA ASP A 287 -15.59 -33.55 20.45
C ASP A 287 -16.96 -33.81 19.78
N GLU A 288 -17.00 -34.82 18.89
CA GLU A 288 -18.23 -35.24 18.21
C GLU A 288 -19.34 -35.61 19.22
N GLY A 289 -19.00 -36.12 20.39
CA GLY A 289 -19.96 -36.45 21.43
C GLY A 289 -20.59 -35.23 22.07
N ALA A 290 -19.77 -34.20 22.34
CA ALA A 290 -20.25 -32.91 22.85
C ALA A 290 -21.09 -32.17 21.81
N LEU A 291 -20.62 -32.14 20.55
CA LEU A 291 -21.36 -31.56 19.45
C LEU A 291 -22.71 -32.24 19.23
N ARG A 292 -22.72 -33.56 19.23
CA ARG A 292 -23.96 -34.37 19.04
C ARG A 292 -25.00 -34.06 20.11
N LYS A 293 -24.62 -33.97 21.37
CA LYS A 293 -25.53 -33.61 22.47
C LYS A 293 -26.19 -32.25 22.24
N VAL A 294 -25.36 -31.22 21.86
CA VAL A 294 -25.91 -29.90 21.61
C VAL A 294 -26.82 -29.89 20.38
N VAL A 295 -26.46 -30.61 19.32
CA VAL A 295 -27.32 -30.75 18.12
C VAL A 295 -28.65 -31.43 18.47
N GLU A 296 -28.61 -32.50 19.25
CA GLU A 296 -29.84 -33.22 19.72
C GLU A 296 -30.73 -32.30 20.58
N GLU A 297 -30.12 -31.46 21.48
CA GLU A 297 -30.87 -30.48 22.27
C GLU A 297 -31.50 -29.39 21.38
N VAL A 298 -30.77 -28.89 20.38
CA VAL A 298 -31.30 -27.90 19.44
C VAL A 298 -32.42 -28.50 18.60
N ILE A 299 -32.29 -29.73 18.14
CA ILE A 299 -33.35 -30.46 17.45
C ILE A 299 -34.59 -30.58 18.35
N ALA A 300 -34.43 -31.02 19.58
CA ALA A 300 -35.56 -31.22 20.54
C ALA A 300 -36.33 -29.91 20.82
N ASN A 301 -35.60 -28.79 20.86
CA ASN A 301 -36.16 -27.46 21.15
C ASN A 301 -36.78 -26.76 19.94
N ASN A 302 -36.66 -27.31 18.71
CA ASN A 302 -37.13 -26.67 17.48
C ASN A 302 -38.01 -27.59 16.59
N PRO A 303 -39.11 -28.14 17.09
CA PRO A 303 -39.94 -29.09 16.33
C PRO A 303 -40.48 -28.52 15.02
N LYS A 304 -40.85 -27.24 15.01
CA LYS A 304 -41.35 -26.57 13.80
C LYS A 304 -40.29 -26.44 12.69
N ALA A 305 -39.04 -26.21 13.04
CA ALA A 305 -37.94 -26.13 12.06
C ALA A 305 -37.64 -27.51 11.45
N ILE A 306 -37.86 -28.58 12.24
CA ILE A 306 -37.72 -29.96 11.76
C ILE A 306 -38.86 -30.31 10.75
N GLU A 307 -40.10 -29.97 11.06
CA GLU A 307 -41.23 -30.16 10.15
C GLU A 307 -41.02 -29.39 8.83
N ASP A 308 -40.58 -28.13 8.91
CA ASP A 308 -40.29 -27.31 7.74
C ASP A 308 -39.16 -27.93 6.89
N PHE A 309 -38.10 -28.44 7.52
CA PHE A 309 -37.00 -29.10 6.80
C PHE A 309 -37.48 -30.42 6.13
N ARG A 310 -38.20 -31.26 6.84
CA ARG A 310 -38.79 -32.48 6.28
C ARG A 310 -39.82 -32.19 5.19
N GLY A 311 -40.49 -31.03 5.26
CA GLY A 311 -41.35 -30.49 4.21
C GLY A 311 -40.64 -29.89 3.00
N GLY A 312 -39.29 -30.02 2.92
CA GLY A 312 -38.47 -29.57 1.77
C GLY A 312 -37.95 -28.13 1.85
N LYS A 313 -38.13 -27.44 2.99
CA LYS A 313 -37.62 -26.08 3.18
C LYS A 313 -36.17 -26.10 3.68
N GLU A 314 -35.19 -26.12 2.77
CA GLU A 314 -33.77 -26.16 3.12
C GLU A 314 -33.30 -24.97 4.01
N LYS A 315 -33.97 -23.82 3.93
CA LYS A 315 -33.69 -22.67 4.81
C LYS A 315 -33.86 -22.96 6.31
N ALA A 316 -34.70 -23.91 6.67
CA ALA A 316 -34.91 -24.32 8.05
C ALA A 316 -33.67 -24.99 8.65
N LEU A 317 -32.88 -25.71 7.83
CA LEU A 317 -31.61 -26.29 8.25
C LEU A 317 -30.59 -25.18 8.64
N GLY A 318 -30.53 -24.09 7.86
CA GLY A 318 -29.68 -22.94 8.19
C GLY A 318 -30.02 -22.30 9.54
N ALA A 319 -31.31 -22.26 9.92
CA ALA A 319 -31.71 -21.75 11.22
C ALA A 319 -31.25 -22.68 12.37
N LEU A 320 -31.32 -24.01 12.18
CA LEU A 320 -30.83 -25.00 13.15
C LEU A 320 -29.30 -24.93 13.29
N VAL A 321 -28.56 -24.77 12.17
CA VAL A 321 -27.10 -24.52 12.19
C VAL A 321 -26.79 -23.27 13.01
N GLY A 322 -27.48 -22.14 12.75
CA GLY A 322 -27.27 -20.89 13.48
C GLY A 322 -27.53 -21.05 14.99
N GLN A 323 -28.54 -21.77 15.39
CA GLN A 323 -28.85 -22.03 16.81
C GLN A 323 -27.82 -22.95 17.46
N THR A 324 -27.35 -23.99 16.77
CA THR A 324 -26.28 -24.86 17.24
C THR A 324 -24.98 -24.09 17.40
N MET A 325 -24.64 -23.24 16.42
CA MET A 325 -23.45 -22.36 16.51
C MET A 325 -23.53 -21.40 17.70
N LYS A 326 -24.72 -20.84 17.97
CA LYS A 326 -24.96 -19.99 19.12
C LYS A 326 -24.80 -20.74 20.44
N ALA A 327 -25.37 -21.95 20.54
CA ALA A 327 -25.24 -22.80 21.74
C ALA A 327 -23.78 -23.21 21.98
N MET A 328 -23.04 -23.47 20.92
CA MET A 328 -21.59 -23.78 20.97
C MET A 328 -20.71 -22.53 21.10
N LYS A 329 -21.30 -21.32 21.30
CA LYS A 329 -20.61 -20.03 21.38
C LYS A 329 -19.66 -19.78 20.18
N GLY A 330 -20.05 -20.17 18.98
CA GLY A 330 -19.26 -20.00 17.76
C GLY A 330 -18.06 -20.95 17.60
N LYS A 331 -17.84 -21.90 18.53
CA LYS A 331 -16.63 -22.76 18.57
C LYS A 331 -16.77 -24.07 17.77
N ALA A 332 -17.92 -24.37 17.17
CA ALA A 332 -18.08 -25.51 16.31
C ALA A 332 -17.75 -25.19 14.85
N ASP A 333 -17.36 -26.22 14.10
CA ASP A 333 -17.21 -26.08 12.64
C ASP A 333 -18.62 -26.12 11.99
N PRO A 334 -19.04 -25.06 11.26
CA PRO A 334 -20.35 -25.01 10.62
C PRO A 334 -20.62 -26.16 9.65
N ALA A 335 -19.60 -26.68 8.97
CA ALA A 335 -19.71 -27.79 8.05
C ALA A 335 -20.02 -29.09 8.81
N SER A 336 -19.33 -29.35 9.90
CA SER A 336 -19.57 -30.51 10.79
C SER A 336 -20.95 -30.45 11.44
N VAL A 337 -21.38 -29.24 11.87
CA VAL A 337 -22.75 -29.03 12.41
C VAL A 337 -23.79 -29.34 11.35
N ASN A 338 -23.62 -28.85 10.12
CA ASN A 338 -24.55 -29.09 9.01
C ASN A 338 -24.65 -30.59 8.66
N GLN A 339 -23.50 -31.26 8.60
CA GLN A 339 -23.45 -32.68 8.33
C GLN A 339 -24.17 -33.48 9.43
N MET A 340 -23.91 -33.22 10.69
CA MET A 340 -24.51 -33.91 11.83
C MET A 340 -26.02 -33.65 11.90
N LEU A 341 -26.47 -32.42 11.63
CA LEU A 341 -27.89 -32.10 11.53
C LEU A 341 -28.58 -32.90 10.40
N ARG A 342 -27.96 -33.02 9.23
CA ARG A 342 -28.48 -33.80 8.10
C ARG A 342 -28.53 -35.31 8.41
N GLU A 343 -27.58 -35.82 9.18
CA GLU A 343 -27.58 -37.22 9.62
C GLU A 343 -28.68 -37.52 10.62
N LEU A 344 -28.91 -36.63 11.59
CA LEU A 344 -29.91 -36.83 12.65
C LEU A 344 -31.34 -36.47 12.21
N LEU A 345 -31.52 -35.74 11.13
CA LEU A 345 -32.85 -35.34 10.61
C LEU A 345 -33.34 -36.24 9.46
N LYS A 346 -32.52 -37.16 8.97
CA LYS A 346 -32.95 -38.23 8.03
C LYS A 346 -33.90 -39.18 8.72
#